data_c1f6622fded0a27d5a5d162fc92157e1
#
_entry.id   c1f6622fded0a27d5a5d162fc92157e1
#
_cell.length_a   1.000
_cell.length_b   1.000
_cell.length_c   1.000
_cell.angle_alpha   90.00
_cell.angle_beta   90.00
_cell.angle_gamma   90.00
#
_symmetry.space_group_name_H-M   'P 1'
#
loop_
_entity.id
_entity.type
_entity.pdbx_description
1 polymer ?
#
loop_
_entity_poly.entity_id
_entity_poly.type
_entity_poly.pdbx_seq_one_letter_code
_entity_poly.pdbx_strand_id
1 'polypeptide(L)'
;PEDTLKAFADNRDRLAYTDVHVFGEYPAYKLKMFKDNGITLDATDEEWAIIKENTVDYLAYSYYLSGVSDSSADYTEEGDVRKAVNVFSDEENPYLEHNEWGWPIDPVGLRIILNMHWDRYNLPQFIIENGHSQIEELEEDENGNLTVLDDYRINTLKAHLLQLNEAIGDGVDV
;
A
#
# COMPACT_ATOMS: atom_id res chain seq x y z
N PRO A 1 21.38 -1.63 -6.34
CA PRO A 1 21.54 -1.68 -4.85
C PRO A 1 20.93 -0.46 -4.18
N GLU A 2 21.15 0.74 -4.71
CA GLU A 2 20.63 2.00 -4.17
C GLU A 2 19.11 2.04 -4.21
N ASP A 3 18.48 1.65 -5.32
CA ASP A 3 17.02 1.58 -5.45
C ASP A 3 16.41 0.56 -4.46
N THR A 4 17.09 -0.58 -4.27
CA THR A 4 16.66 -1.57 -3.27
C THR A 4 16.74 -1.02 -1.86
N LEU A 5 17.79 -0.26 -1.53
CA LEU A 5 17.92 0.40 -0.23
C LEU A 5 16.83 1.47 -0.04
N LYS A 6 16.57 2.25 -1.09
CA LYS A 6 15.48 3.23 -1.07
C LYS A 6 14.12 2.56 -0.89
N ALA A 7 13.80 1.52 -1.67
CA ALA A 7 12.56 0.76 -1.55
C ALA A 7 12.35 0.21 -0.12
N PHE A 8 13.42 -0.28 0.49
CA PHE A 8 13.39 -0.72 1.88
C PHE A 8 13.10 0.43 2.85
N ALA A 9 13.70 1.60 2.65
CA ALA A 9 13.45 2.78 3.48
C ALA A 9 12.02 3.29 3.31
N ASP A 10 11.54 3.43 2.08
CA ASP A 10 10.17 3.86 1.75
C ASP A 10 9.13 2.93 2.37
N ASN A 11 9.36 1.62 2.27
CA ASN A 11 8.47 0.62 2.88
C ASN A 11 8.44 0.75 4.42
N ARG A 12 9.59 0.96 5.07
CA ARG A 12 9.64 1.19 6.52
C ARG A 12 8.87 2.43 6.94
N ASP A 13 8.94 3.50 6.16
CA ASP A 13 8.19 4.73 6.45
C ASP A 13 6.67 4.50 6.35
N ARG A 14 6.21 3.74 5.37
CA ARG A 14 4.79 3.34 5.24
C ARG A 14 4.33 2.47 6.40
N LEU A 15 5.16 1.53 6.84
CA LEU A 15 4.84 0.61 7.94
C LEU A 15 4.85 1.29 9.32
N ALA A 16 5.44 2.47 9.46
CA ALA A 16 5.62 3.12 10.77
C ALA A 16 4.31 3.35 11.54
N TYR A 17 3.21 3.66 10.84
CA TYR A 17 1.89 3.82 11.46
C TYR A 17 1.29 2.48 11.87
N THR A 18 1.38 1.49 10.99
CA THR A 18 0.94 0.12 11.28
C THR A 18 1.71 -0.46 12.46
N ASP A 19 3.03 -0.20 12.52
CA ASP A 19 3.86 -0.60 13.67
C ASP A 19 3.31 -0.05 14.99
N VAL A 20 2.91 1.22 15.02
CA VAL A 20 2.32 1.82 16.24
C VAL A 20 0.99 1.16 16.59
N HIS A 21 0.12 0.92 15.61
CA HIS A 21 -1.17 0.27 15.85
C HIS A 21 -1.02 -1.16 16.36
N VAL A 22 -0.01 -1.90 15.89
CA VAL A 22 0.20 -3.31 16.26
C VAL A 22 1.04 -3.45 17.53
N PHE A 23 2.11 -2.69 17.67
CA PHE A 23 3.06 -2.85 18.79
C PHE A 23 2.80 -1.88 19.94
N GLY A 24 1.96 -0.87 19.75
CA GLY A 24 1.67 0.16 20.74
C GLY A 24 2.85 1.08 21.04
N GLU A 25 3.82 1.15 20.13
CA GLU A 25 5.00 2.02 20.27
C GLU A 25 5.61 2.36 18.91
N TYR A 26 6.29 3.48 18.81
CA TYR A 26 7.00 3.86 17.59
C TYR A 26 8.25 2.99 17.41
N PRO A 27 8.51 2.48 16.20
CA PRO A 27 9.72 1.72 15.91
C PRO A 27 10.97 2.60 16.03
N ALA A 28 12.10 2.00 16.40
CA ALA A 28 13.36 2.71 16.64
C ALA A 28 13.83 3.57 15.45
N TYR A 29 13.61 3.10 14.22
CA TYR A 29 13.98 3.86 13.01
C TYR A 29 13.16 5.15 12.87
N LYS A 30 11.87 5.13 13.26
CA LYS A 30 11.00 6.31 13.21
C LYS A 30 11.34 7.31 14.29
N LEU A 31 11.63 6.84 15.50
CA LEU A 31 12.14 7.68 16.59
C LEU A 31 13.47 8.35 16.24
N LYS A 32 14.36 7.61 15.56
CA LYS A 32 15.61 8.19 15.05
C LYS A 32 15.34 9.29 14.01
N MET A 33 14.44 9.04 13.05
CA MET A 33 14.08 10.02 12.04
C MET A 33 13.49 11.29 12.67
N PHE A 34 12.61 11.15 13.66
CA PHE A 34 12.07 12.30 14.40
C PHE A 34 13.19 13.10 15.07
N LYS A 35 14.10 12.42 15.77
CA LYS A 35 15.24 13.06 16.42
C LYS A 35 16.15 13.81 15.43
N ASP A 36 16.46 13.18 14.29
CA ASP A 36 17.35 13.78 13.27
C ASP A 36 16.72 15.03 12.63
N ASN A 37 15.39 15.10 12.59
CA ASN A 37 14.64 16.24 12.05
C ASN A 37 14.15 17.22 13.14
N GLY A 38 14.59 17.08 14.38
CA GLY A 38 14.21 17.97 15.47
C GLY A 38 12.74 17.87 15.87
N ILE A 39 12.07 16.76 15.54
CA ILE A 39 10.67 16.50 15.88
C ILE A 39 10.61 15.90 17.28
N THR A 40 9.85 16.55 18.16
CA THR A 40 9.55 16.06 19.51
C THR A 40 8.12 15.54 19.55
N LEU A 41 7.93 14.35 20.07
CA LEU A 41 6.60 13.80 20.33
C LEU A 41 6.17 14.33 21.71
N ASP A 42 5.19 15.24 21.68
CA ASP A 42 4.64 15.84 22.91
C ASP A 42 3.40 15.05 23.36
N ALA A 43 3.66 13.99 24.12
CA ALA A 43 2.63 13.13 24.68
C ALA A 43 2.95 12.81 26.15
N THR A 44 1.92 12.74 26.98
CA THR A 44 2.01 12.38 28.40
C THR A 44 2.22 10.89 28.60
N ASP A 45 2.62 10.48 29.79
CA ASP A 45 2.77 9.06 30.13
C ASP A 45 1.44 8.31 30.02
N GLU A 46 0.31 8.97 30.33
CA GLU A 46 -1.03 8.42 30.18
C GLU A 46 -1.41 8.19 28.71
N GLU A 47 -1.05 9.11 27.81
CA GLU A 47 -1.30 8.95 26.36
C GLU A 47 -0.46 7.82 25.78
N TRP A 48 0.81 7.68 26.20
CA TRP A 48 1.64 6.53 25.83
C TRP A 48 1.07 5.21 26.34
N ALA A 49 0.54 5.18 27.56
CA ALA A 49 -0.11 4.00 28.10
C ALA A 49 -1.36 3.61 27.30
N ILE A 50 -2.18 4.59 26.89
CA ILE A 50 -3.35 4.34 26.04
C ILE A 50 -2.94 3.69 24.71
N ILE A 51 -1.93 4.21 24.02
CA ILE A 51 -1.42 3.62 22.77
C ILE A 51 -0.94 2.18 23.00
N LYS A 52 -0.20 1.94 24.09
CA LYS A 52 0.37 0.63 24.41
C LYS A 52 -0.67 -0.42 24.77
N GLU A 53 -1.76 -0.03 25.41
CA GLU A 53 -2.81 -0.92 25.91
C GLU A 53 -3.92 -1.18 24.88
N ASN A 54 -4.00 -0.36 23.81
CA ASN A 54 -5.07 -0.43 22.81
C ASN A 54 -4.53 -0.71 21.41
N THR A 55 -3.88 -1.85 21.26
CA THR A 55 -3.40 -2.34 19.96
C THR A 55 -4.51 -3.02 19.18
N VAL A 56 -4.30 -3.22 17.87
CA VAL A 56 -5.28 -3.82 16.98
C VAL A 56 -5.23 -5.35 17.01
N ASP A 57 -6.38 -6.00 16.78
CA ASP A 57 -6.50 -7.46 16.72
C ASP A 57 -6.31 -8.01 15.30
N TYR A 58 -6.43 -7.17 14.27
CA TYR A 58 -6.23 -7.51 12.86
C TYR A 58 -5.80 -6.28 12.07
N LEU A 59 -5.26 -6.51 10.87
CA LEU A 59 -4.89 -5.44 9.94
C LEU A 59 -5.99 -5.24 8.91
N ALA A 60 -6.45 -3.99 8.74
CA ALA A 60 -7.36 -3.62 7.68
C ALA A 60 -6.73 -2.54 6.80
N TYR A 61 -6.69 -2.76 5.50
CA TYR A 61 -6.10 -1.82 4.55
C TYR A 61 -6.63 -2.00 3.13
N SER A 62 -6.43 -0.97 2.31
CA SER A 62 -6.78 -0.97 0.89
C SER A 62 -5.56 -1.38 0.06
N TYR A 63 -5.80 -2.15 -1.01
CA TYR A 63 -4.79 -2.44 -2.01
C TYR A 63 -5.31 -2.11 -3.41
N TYR A 64 -4.64 -1.22 -4.10
CA TYR A 64 -4.96 -0.84 -5.49
C TYR A 64 -3.79 -1.05 -6.44
N LEU A 65 -2.60 -0.71 -6.02
CA LEU A 65 -1.40 -0.69 -6.86
C LEU A 65 -0.12 -0.80 -6.05
N SER A 66 0.98 -1.11 -6.72
CA SER A 66 2.34 -1.02 -6.19
C SER A 66 3.05 0.23 -6.72
N GLY A 67 4.05 0.70 -5.97
CA GLY A 67 4.89 1.82 -6.37
C GLY A 67 6.29 1.38 -6.76
N VAL A 68 7.02 2.27 -7.43
CA VAL A 68 8.43 2.11 -7.78
C VAL A 68 9.27 3.02 -6.88
N SER A 69 10.44 2.55 -6.49
CA SER A 69 11.45 3.37 -5.82
C SER A 69 12.65 3.55 -6.73
N ASP A 70 12.95 4.81 -7.05
CA ASP A 70 14.11 5.22 -7.82
C ASP A 70 15.02 6.11 -6.95
N SER A 71 16.24 5.65 -6.69
CA SER A 71 17.20 6.37 -5.87
C SER A 71 17.83 7.58 -6.58
N SER A 72 17.69 7.66 -7.90
CA SER A 72 18.16 8.78 -8.71
C SER A 72 17.12 9.89 -8.87
N ALA A 73 15.85 9.63 -8.54
CA ALA A 73 14.80 10.62 -8.63
C ALA A 73 15.02 11.73 -7.60
N ASP A 74 15.06 12.97 -8.07
CA ASP A 74 15.19 14.14 -7.20
C ASP A 74 13.80 14.62 -6.78
N TYR A 75 13.39 14.22 -5.56
CA TYR A 75 12.12 14.62 -4.97
C TYR A 75 12.18 16.00 -4.28
N THR A 76 13.32 16.72 -4.40
CA THR A 76 13.59 17.97 -3.68
C THR A 76 13.25 19.23 -4.46
N GLU A 77 12.53 19.16 -5.60
CA GLU A 77 12.05 20.39 -6.24
C GLU A 77 11.14 21.15 -5.28
N GLU A 78 11.65 22.27 -4.79
CA GLU A 78 10.95 23.20 -3.89
C GLU A 78 9.58 23.57 -4.47
N GLY A 79 8.51 23.20 -3.76
CA GLY A 79 7.16 23.68 -4.02
C GLY A 79 6.12 22.64 -4.44
N ASP A 80 6.46 21.42 -4.76
CA ASP A 80 5.46 20.37 -5.03
C ASP A 80 5.27 19.42 -3.83
N VAL A 81 4.37 19.81 -2.94
CA VAL A 81 3.99 19.00 -1.76
C VAL A 81 3.48 17.61 -2.17
N ARG A 82 2.98 17.46 -3.42
CA ARG A 82 2.51 16.18 -3.96
C ARG A 82 3.66 15.23 -4.28
N LYS A 83 4.83 15.76 -4.65
CA LYS A 83 6.05 14.97 -4.87
C LYS A 83 6.72 14.54 -3.54
N ALA A 84 6.59 15.36 -2.49
CA ALA A 84 7.14 15.05 -1.16
C ALA A 84 6.30 14.01 -0.39
N VAL A 85 5.02 13.85 -0.72
CA VAL A 85 4.07 12.90 -0.11
C VAL A 85 3.60 11.91 -1.19
N ASN A 86 4.53 11.38 -1.98
CA ASN A 86 4.16 10.58 -3.12
C ASN A 86 3.49 9.25 -2.71
N VAL A 87 2.17 9.32 -2.53
CA VAL A 87 1.32 8.13 -2.35
C VAL A 87 1.24 7.35 -3.67
N PHE A 88 1.42 8.04 -4.78
CA PHE A 88 1.46 7.48 -6.13
C PHE A 88 2.81 7.86 -6.75
N SER A 89 3.67 6.89 -6.96
CA SER A 89 4.95 7.10 -7.63
C SER A 89 4.71 7.66 -9.04
N ASP A 90 5.36 8.77 -9.39
CA ASP A 90 5.33 9.32 -10.76
C ASP A 90 6.15 8.44 -11.73
N GLU A 91 6.90 7.46 -11.21
CA GLU A 91 7.71 6.55 -11.99
C GLU A 91 6.88 5.32 -12.38
N GLU A 92 6.77 5.10 -13.69
CA GLU A 92 6.12 3.92 -14.23
C GLU A 92 7.00 2.67 -14.04
N ASN A 93 6.39 1.58 -13.62
CA ASN A 93 7.07 0.29 -13.59
C ASN A 93 7.09 -0.29 -15.02
N PRO A 94 8.27 -0.40 -15.68
CA PRO A 94 8.34 -0.86 -17.08
C PRO A 94 8.00 -2.33 -17.27
N TYR A 95 7.77 -3.07 -16.19
CA TYR A 95 7.46 -4.51 -16.21
C TYR A 95 5.97 -4.81 -15.93
N LEU A 96 5.17 -3.78 -15.66
CA LEU A 96 3.74 -3.91 -15.40
C LEU A 96 2.92 -3.23 -16.49
N GLU A 97 1.74 -3.77 -16.75
CA GLU A 97 0.73 -3.07 -17.52
C GLU A 97 0.12 -1.95 -16.67
N HIS A 98 -0.26 -0.85 -17.33
CA HIS A 98 -0.90 0.30 -16.68
C HIS A 98 -2.27 0.53 -17.30
N ASN A 99 -3.21 0.98 -16.48
CA ASN A 99 -4.49 1.46 -16.99
C ASN A 99 -4.36 2.88 -17.58
N GLU A 100 -5.45 3.41 -18.12
CA GLU A 100 -5.50 4.75 -18.72
C GLU A 100 -5.22 5.89 -17.74
N TRP A 101 -5.24 5.62 -16.43
CA TRP A 101 -4.92 6.55 -15.35
C TRP A 101 -3.44 6.48 -14.93
N GLY A 102 -2.66 5.62 -15.58
CA GLY A 102 -1.26 5.35 -15.22
C GLY A 102 -1.08 4.45 -13.99
N TRP A 103 -2.14 3.77 -13.53
CA TRP A 103 -2.03 2.86 -12.39
C TRP A 103 -1.53 1.49 -12.83
N PRO A 104 -0.46 0.97 -12.22
CA PRO A 104 0.05 -0.35 -12.52
C PRO A 104 -0.92 -1.44 -12.07
N ILE A 105 -1.07 -2.47 -12.88
CA ILE A 105 -1.85 -3.66 -12.58
C ILE A 105 -0.89 -4.69 -11.97
N ASP A 106 -0.90 -4.83 -10.64
CA ASP A 106 0.04 -5.68 -9.92
C ASP A 106 -0.65 -6.65 -8.94
N PRO A 107 -1.23 -7.75 -9.44
CA PRO A 107 -1.81 -8.76 -8.57
C PRO A 107 -0.78 -9.46 -7.67
N VAL A 108 0.47 -9.62 -8.16
CA VAL A 108 1.55 -10.25 -7.39
C VAL A 108 1.97 -9.35 -6.22
N GLY A 109 1.93 -8.04 -6.40
CA GLY A 109 2.16 -7.07 -5.34
C GLY A 109 1.21 -7.25 -4.15
N LEU A 110 -0.06 -7.63 -4.41
CA LEU A 110 -0.99 -7.98 -3.33
C LEU A 110 -0.50 -9.18 -2.51
N ARG A 111 -0.04 -10.27 -3.17
CA ARG A 111 0.52 -11.43 -2.47
C ARG A 111 1.77 -11.06 -1.67
N ILE A 112 2.62 -10.20 -2.23
CA ILE A 112 3.84 -9.73 -1.56
C ILE A 112 3.49 -8.98 -0.28
N ILE A 113 2.59 -8.00 -0.32
CA ILE A 113 2.25 -7.21 0.87
C ILE A 113 1.55 -8.04 1.94
N LEU A 114 0.69 -8.98 1.54
CA LEU A 114 0.04 -9.93 2.43
C LEU A 114 1.07 -10.77 3.21
N ASN A 115 2.05 -11.34 2.52
CA ASN A 115 3.14 -12.11 3.16
C ASN A 115 4.02 -11.21 4.04
N MET A 116 4.39 -10.00 3.57
CA MET A 116 5.21 -9.06 4.35
C MET A 116 4.53 -8.64 5.64
N HIS A 117 3.24 -8.38 5.62
CA HIS A 117 2.48 -8.04 6.82
C HIS A 117 2.36 -9.25 7.75
N TRP A 118 2.13 -10.44 7.20
CA TRP A 118 2.06 -11.67 7.98
C TRP A 118 3.37 -11.97 8.69
N ASP A 119 4.49 -11.91 7.99
CA ASP A 119 5.83 -12.14 8.54
C ASP A 119 6.19 -11.13 9.65
N ARG A 120 5.72 -9.89 9.51
CA ARG A 120 6.04 -8.82 10.45
C ARG A 120 5.14 -8.80 11.67
N TYR A 121 3.83 -9.01 11.48
CA TYR A 121 2.81 -8.73 12.49
C TYR A 121 2.13 -9.97 13.03
N ASN A 122 2.06 -11.03 12.21
CA ASN A 122 1.38 -12.29 12.53
C ASN A 122 -0.06 -12.08 13.05
N LEU A 123 -0.79 -11.14 12.41
CA LEU A 123 -2.19 -10.83 12.68
C LEU A 123 -3.04 -11.13 11.45
N PRO A 124 -4.31 -11.54 11.64
CA PRO A 124 -5.25 -11.68 10.52
C PRO A 124 -5.33 -10.40 9.70
N GLN A 125 -5.54 -10.54 8.40
CA GLN A 125 -5.58 -9.40 7.47
C GLN A 125 -6.95 -9.30 6.82
N PHE A 126 -7.39 -8.07 6.58
CA PHE A 126 -8.65 -7.78 5.92
C PHE A 126 -8.46 -6.70 4.86
N ILE A 127 -8.55 -7.07 3.60
CA ILE A 127 -8.54 -6.10 2.49
C ILE A 127 -9.90 -5.45 2.41
N ILE A 128 -10.00 -4.21 2.87
CA ILE A 128 -11.26 -3.46 2.94
C ILE A 128 -11.63 -2.78 1.63
N GLU A 129 -10.63 -2.54 0.78
CA GLU A 129 -10.83 -1.97 -0.56
C GLU A 129 -9.87 -2.62 -1.54
N ASN A 130 -10.41 -2.99 -2.69
CA ASN A 130 -9.66 -3.42 -3.86
C ASN A 130 -10.50 -3.10 -5.11
N GLY A 131 -9.86 -2.69 -6.18
CA GLY A 131 -10.57 -2.34 -7.40
C GLY A 131 -9.66 -1.83 -8.50
N HIS A 132 -10.27 -1.58 -9.63
CA HIS A 132 -9.61 -1.07 -10.81
C HIS A 132 -10.58 -0.17 -11.58
N SER A 133 -10.07 0.88 -12.21
CA SER A 133 -10.88 1.82 -12.97
C SER A 133 -10.26 2.10 -14.33
N GLN A 134 -11.11 2.37 -15.31
CA GLN A 134 -10.76 2.86 -16.63
C GLN A 134 -11.72 3.99 -17.01
N ILE A 135 -11.46 4.65 -18.14
CA ILE A 135 -12.42 5.54 -18.76
C ILE A 135 -13.50 4.64 -19.40
N GLU A 136 -14.72 4.78 -18.93
CA GLU A 136 -15.84 3.91 -19.32
C GLU A 136 -16.81 4.69 -20.21
N GLU A 137 -17.29 4.03 -21.27
CA GLU A 137 -18.37 4.52 -22.11
C GLU A 137 -19.59 3.59 -21.99
N LEU A 138 -20.78 4.18 -22.04
CA LEU A 138 -22.00 3.40 -22.08
C LEU A 138 -22.18 2.84 -23.49
N GLU A 139 -22.36 1.54 -23.58
CA GLU A 139 -22.64 0.82 -24.82
C GLU A 139 -24.04 0.22 -24.77
N GLU A 140 -24.61 -0.07 -25.91
CA GLU A 140 -25.88 -0.81 -26.00
C GLU A 140 -25.59 -2.31 -26.17
N ASP A 141 -26.23 -3.13 -25.30
CA ASP A 141 -26.21 -4.58 -25.44
C ASP A 141 -27.09 -5.04 -26.63
N GLU A 142 -27.09 -6.32 -26.92
CA GLU A 142 -27.89 -6.92 -28.02
C GLU A 142 -29.40 -6.74 -27.86
N ASN A 143 -29.90 -6.32 -26.71
CA ASN A 143 -31.28 -6.05 -26.36
C ASN A 143 -31.60 -4.54 -26.36
N GLY A 144 -30.62 -3.67 -26.63
CA GLY A 144 -30.75 -2.22 -26.61
C GLY A 144 -30.70 -1.60 -25.21
N ASN A 145 -30.19 -2.34 -24.17
CA ASN A 145 -29.99 -1.78 -22.84
C ASN A 145 -28.60 -1.14 -22.75
N LEU A 146 -28.52 -0.01 -22.06
CA LEU A 146 -27.25 0.62 -21.77
C LEU A 146 -26.46 -0.20 -20.74
N THR A 147 -25.23 -0.51 -21.05
CA THR A 147 -24.31 -1.29 -20.23
C THR A 147 -22.89 -0.72 -20.29
N VAL A 148 -22.01 -1.20 -19.45
CA VAL A 148 -20.55 -0.99 -19.51
C VAL A 148 -19.89 -2.34 -19.72
N LEU A 149 -18.92 -2.41 -20.65
CA LEU A 149 -18.10 -3.60 -20.83
C LEU A 149 -17.08 -3.69 -19.70
N ASP A 150 -17.32 -4.58 -18.75
CA ASP A 150 -16.61 -4.65 -17.46
C ASP A 150 -15.52 -5.73 -17.41
N ASP A 151 -15.15 -6.29 -18.56
CA ASP A 151 -14.18 -7.39 -18.65
C ASP A 151 -12.82 -7.04 -18.01
N TYR A 152 -12.37 -5.80 -18.17
CA TYR A 152 -11.12 -5.34 -17.59
C TYR A 152 -11.13 -5.41 -16.06
N ARG A 153 -12.24 -4.97 -15.42
CA ARG A 153 -12.41 -4.99 -13.96
C ARG A 153 -12.55 -6.43 -13.45
N ILE A 154 -13.34 -7.23 -14.16
CA ILE A 154 -13.52 -8.66 -13.87
C ILE A 154 -12.17 -9.38 -13.91
N ASN A 155 -11.36 -9.16 -14.95
CA ASN A 155 -10.06 -9.79 -15.10
C ASN A 155 -9.07 -9.34 -14.02
N THR A 156 -9.02 -8.05 -13.70
CA THR A 156 -8.14 -7.51 -12.64
C THR A 156 -8.53 -8.06 -11.28
N LEU A 157 -9.82 -8.02 -10.91
CA LEU A 157 -10.28 -8.56 -9.63
C LEU A 157 -10.03 -10.07 -9.54
N LYS A 158 -10.27 -10.82 -10.62
CA LYS A 158 -9.95 -12.25 -10.67
C LYS A 158 -8.47 -12.50 -10.45
N ALA A 159 -7.59 -11.73 -11.06
CA ALA A 159 -6.14 -11.86 -10.88
C ALA A 159 -5.72 -11.59 -9.43
N HIS A 160 -6.28 -10.55 -8.79
CA HIS A 160 -6.05 -10.26 -7.36
C HIS A 160 -6.56 -11.39 -6.45
N LEU A 161 -7.78 -11.90 -6.68
CA LEU A 161 -8.34 -13.03 -5.91
C LEU A 161 -7.51 -14.31 -6.05
N LEU A 162 -6.93 -14.58 -7.22
CA LEU A 162 -6.01 -15.71 -7.40
C LEU A 162 -4.76 -15.52 -6.56
N GLN A 163 -4.17 -14.33 -6.52
CA GLN A 163 -2.98 -14.06 -5.70
C GLN A 163 -3.27 -14.03 -4.21
N LEU A 164 -4.46 -13.61 -3.80
CA LEU A 164 -4.93 -13.73 -2.43
C LEU A 164 -5.04 -15.22 -2.02
N ASN A 165 -5.60 -16.07 -2.88
CA ASN A 165 -5.66 -17.52 -2.64
C ASN A 165 -4.26 -18.15 -2.53
N GLU A 166 -3.29 -17.70 -3.35
CA GLU A 166 -1.90 -18.12 -3.23
C GLU A 166 -1.28 -17.68 -1.90
N ALA A 167 -1.58 -16.46 -1.41
CA ALA A 167 -1.11 -15.99 -0.11
C ALA A 167 -1.65 -16.87 1.05
N ILE A 168 -2.92 -17.28 0.97
CA ILE A 168 -3.49 -18.26 1.92
C ILE A 168 -2.70 -19.58 1.86
N GLY A 169 -2.34 -20.02 0.65
CA GLY A 169 -1.47 -21.19 0.44
C GLY A 169 -0.06 -21.03 1.03
N ASP A 170 0.46 -19.79 1.09
CA ASP A 170 1.73 -19.47 1.75
C ASP A 170 1.61 -19.49 3.29
N GLY A 171 0.39 -19.54 3.84
CA GLY A 171 0.12 -19.58 5.29
C GLY A 171 -0.38 -18.27 5.89
N VAL A 172 -0.74 -17.31 5.06
CA VAL A 172 -1.31 -16.01 5.51
C VAL A 172 -2.76 -16.20 5.95
N ASP A 173 -3.14 -15.60 7.06
CA ASP A 173 -4.53 -15.52 7.52
C ASP A 173 -5.17 -14.23 6.97
N VAL A 174 -6.10 -14.36 5.98
CA VAL A 174 -6.73 -13.23 5.27
C VAL A 174 -8.19 -13.54 4.92
#